data_0e658757368eb329ff377eed13f907ae
#
_entry.id   0e658757368eb329ff377eed13f907ae
#
_cell.length_a   1.000
_cell.length_b   1.000
_cell.length_c   1.000
_cell.angle_alpha   90.00
_cell.angle_beta   90.00
_cell.angle_gamma   90.00
#
_symmetry.space_group_name_H-M   'P 1'
#
loop_
_entity.id
_entity.type
_entity.pdbx_description
1 polymer ?
#
loop_
_entity_poly.entity_id
_entity_poly.type
_entity_poly.pdbx_seq_one_letter_code
_entity_poly.pdbx_strand_id
1 'polypeptide(L)'
;MTCYEELKARGLIAQVTNEEEISKMINEGKAVFYIGFDPTADSLHVGHFMALCLMKRLQMAGNRPIALIGGGTGYIGDPSGRTDMRSMMTPETIQHNCDCFKKQMERFIEFGEGKAQMVNNADWLLGLNYIDLLRDVGACFSVNNMLRAKCYEQRMEKGLSFLEFNYMIMQSYDFYYLFQHYGCNMQFGGDDQWSNMLGGTELIRRKLGKDAHAMTITLLLNSEGKKMGRTAKGAVWLDPNKTSPYEFYQYWRNVGDQDVLKCLRMLTFLPLEQIDEMDKWEGSQLNTAKEILAFELTKLVHGEEEAKKAQEAAKALFVGGGDMSNVPTTTLTADNLTDGSIGILDMMVTCKLAPSKKEARRLVEQGGVSVNDEKVSDVNTRYTAEQLSGDGIMVRKGKKVYHRVQM
;
A
#
# COMPACT_ATOMS: atom_id res chain seq x y z
N MET A 1 7.34 -12.13 -25.32
CA MET A 1 7.49 -12.37 -23.87
C MET A 1 6.15 -12.83 -23.33
N THR A 2 6.08 -13.95 -22.64
CA THR A 2 4.87 -14.45 -21.99
C THR A 2 4.56 -13.64 -20.72
N CYS A 3 3.34 -13.76 -20.19
CA CYS A 3 2.97 -13.05 -18.96
C CYS A 3 3.90 -13.41 -17.79
N TYR A 4 4.19 -14.68 -17.59
CA TYR A 4 5.09 -15.14 -16.52
C TYR A 4 6.53 -14.63 -16.69
N GLU A 5 7.06 -14.64 -17.92
CA GLU A 5 8.37 -14.05 -18.22
C GLU A 5 8.40 -12.56 -17.93
N GLU A 6 7.33 -11.84 -18.23
CA GLU A 6 7.21 -10.41 -17.90
C GLU A 6 7.22 -10.17 -16.38
N LEU A 7 6.50 -10.99 -15.61
CA LEU A 7 6.53 -10.89 -14.14
C LEU A 7 7.95 -11.08 -13.59
N LYS A 8 8.70 -12.05 -14.12
CA LYS A 8 10.12 -12.28 -13.76
C LYS A 8 11.01 -11.09 -14.15
N ALA A 9 10.89 -10.61 -15.38
CA ALA A 9 11.68 -9.48 -15.88
C ALA A 9 11.42 -8.18 -15.11
N ARG A 10 10.19 -8.00 -14.61
CA ARG A 10 9.83 -6.88 -13.73
C ARG A 10 10.29 -7.06 -12.27
N GLY A 11 10.82 -8.21 -11.90
CA GLY A 11 11.29 -8.50 -10.54
C GLY A 11 10.15 -8.71 -9.54
N LEU A 12 8.98 -9.15 -10.00
CA LEU A 12 7.78 -9.31 -9.17
C LEU A 12 7.72 -10.63 -8.41
N ILE A 13 8.40 -11.67 -8.88
CA ILE A 13 8.33 -13.02 -8.31
C ILE A 13 9.46 -13.24 -7.32
N ALA A 14 9.13 -13.66 -6.08
CA ALA A 14 10.11 -14.03 -5.06
C ALA A 14 10.23 -15.55 -4.91
N GLN A 15 9.15 -16.25 -4.60
CA GLN A 15 9.12 -17.70 -4.41
C GLN A 15 7.91 -18.32 -5.11
N VAL A 16 8.05 -19.55 -5.54
CA VAL A 16 7.00 -20.35 -6.19
C VAL A 16 7.06 -21.80 -5.73
N THR A 17 5.91 -22.45 -5.59
CA THR A 17 5.83 -23.87 -5.21
C THR A 17 6.17 -24.78 -6.38
N ASN A 18 5.78 -24.43 -7.60
CA ASN A 18 6.04 -25.19 -8.83
C ASN A 18 6.06 -24.21 -10.01
N GLU A 19 7.26 -23.87 -10.49
CA GLU A 19 7.43 -22.86 -11.54
C GLU A 19 6.82 -23.30 -12.88
N GLU A 20 6.93 -24.56 -13.24
CA GLU A 20 6.42 -25.08 -14.51
C GLU A 20 4.89 -24.98 -14.57
N GLU A 21 4.20 -25.50 -13.55
CA GLU A 21 2.75 -25.47 -13.49
C GLU A 21 2.19 -24.05 -13.36
N ILE A 22 2.82 -23.23 -12.52
CA ILE A 22 2.39 -21.82 -12.31
C ILE A 22 2.56 -21.03 -13.60
N SER A 23 3.71 -21.12 -14.27
CA SER A 23 3.96 -20.40 -15.52
C SER A 23 2.99 -20.82 -16.62
N LYS A 24 2.72 -22.11 -16.74
CA LYS A 24 1.75 -22.64 -17.70
C LYS A 24 0.35 -22.09 -17.45
N MET A 25 -0.15 -22.16 -16.20
CA MET A 25 -1.49 -21.69 -15.86
C MET A 25 -1.63 -20.19 -16.09
N ILE A 26 -0.64 -19.38 -15.70
CA ILE A 26 -0.66 -17.92 -15.89
C ILE A 26 -0.64 -17.59 -17.39
N ASN A 27 0.22 -18.23 -18.17
CA ASN A 27 0.39 -17.95 -19.60
C ASN A 27 -0.84 -18.36 -20.43
N GLU A 28 -1.55 -19.40 -19.99
CA GLU A 28 -2.77 -19.89 -20.65
C GLU A 28 -4.05 -19.18 -20.16
N GLY A 29 -3.95 -18.23 -19.23
CA GLY A 29 -5.11 -17.53 -18.65
C GLY A 29 -6.00 -18.42 -17.79
N LYS A 30 -5.45 -19.51 -17.24
CA LYS A 30 -6.18 -20.52 -16.45
C LYS A 30 -6.00 -20.37 -14.94
N ALA A 31 -5.19 -19.43 -14.48
CA ALA A 31 -5.05 -19.18 -13.05
C ALA A 31 -6.32 -18.52 -12.50
N VAL A 32 -6.93 -19.19 -11.54
CA VAL A 32 -7.91 -18.60 -10.64
C VAL A 32 -7.20 -18.42 -9.31
N PHE A 33 -6.85 -17.21 -8.99
CA PHE A 33 -5.97 -16.91 -7.88
C PHE A 33 -6.60 -15.94 -6.89
N TYR A 34 -6.23 -16.05 -5.62
CA TYR A 34 -6.66 -15.06 -4.64
C TYR A 34 -5.49 -14.36 -3.96
N ILE A 35 -5.76 -13.14 -3.53
CA ILE A 35 -4.92 -12.38 -2.62
C ILE A 35 -5.81 -11.92 -1.46
N GLY A 36 -5.34 -12.10 -0.23
CA GLY A 36 -6.04 -11.68 0.98
C GLY A 36 -5.67 -10.26 1.39
N PHE A 37 -6.67 -9.53 1.88
CA PHE A 37 -6.55 -8.16 2.38
C PHE A 37 -7.29 -8.05 3.72
N ASP A 38 -6.55 -7.95 4.81
CA ASP A 38 -7.13 -7.69 6.12
C ASP A 38 -7.58 -6.22 6.22
N PRO A 39 -8.86 -5.95 6.54
CA PRO A 39 -9.44 -4.61 6.56
C PRO A 39 -9.05 -3.81 7.82
N THR A 40 -7.74 -3.60 8.02
CA THR A 40 -7.16 -2.98 9.22
C THR A 40 -7.23 -1.44 9.21
N ALA A 41 -7.75 -0.85 8.17
CA ALA A 41 -8.00 0.58 7.99
C ALA A 41 -9.10 0.79 6.96
N ASP A 42 -9.66 1.99 6.91
CA ASP A 42 -10.69 2.41 5.95
C ASP A 42 -10.11 2.81 4.57
N SER A 43 -8.86 2.50 4.30
CA SER A 43 -8.21 2.68 3.00
C SER A 43 -7.10 1.69 2.77
N LEU A 44 -6.91 1.30 1.52
CA LEU A 44 -5.69 0.68 1.03
C LEU A 44 -4.56 1.73 0.98
N HIS A 45 -3.33 1.28 1.02
CA HIS A 45 -2.13 2.12 0.95
C HIS A 45 -1.09 1.53 0.00
N VAL A 46 0.00 2.25 -0.24
CA VAL A 46 1.08 1.81 -1.16
C VAL A 46 1.61 0.40 -0.84
N GLY A 47 1.55 -0.06 0.40
CA GLY A 47 1.92 -1.46 0.75
C GLY A 47 1.05 -2.53 0.08
N HIS A 48 -0.20 -2.20 -0.28
CA HIS A 48 -1.10 -3.09 -1.03
C HIS A 48 -0.98 -2.91 -2.56
N PHE A 49 -0.33 -1.84 -2.98
CA PHE A 49 -0.31 -1.41 -4.38
C PHE A 49 0.29 -2.45 -5.31
N MET A 50 1.36 -3.13 -4.88
CA MET A 50 1.97 -4.20 -5.68
C MET A 50 1.01 -5.37 -5.91
N ALA A 51 0.28 -5.77 -4.88
CA ALA A 51 -0.73 -6.83 -5.00
C ALA A 51 -1.83 -6.43 -6.00
N LEU A 52 -2.30 -5.18 -5.94
CA LEU A 52 -3.31 -4.66 -6.87
C LEU A 52 -2.80 -4.59 -8.31
N CYS A 53 -1.55 -4.13 -8.51
CA CYS A 53 -0.91 -4.11 -9.83
C CYS A 53 -0.74 -5.53 -10.40
N LEU A 54 -0.37 -6.50 -9.55
CA LEU A 54 -0.27 -7.90 -9.96
C LEU A 54 -1.64 -8.44 -10.37
N MET A 55 -2.69 -8.21 -9.56
CA MET A 55 -4.04 -8.65 -9.89
C MET A 55 -4.50 -8.09 -11.24
N LYS A 56 -4.30 -6.78 -11.47
CA LYS A 56 -4.62 -6.13 -12.74
C LYS A 56 -3.85 -6.76 -13.90
N ARG A 57 -2.54 -6.96 -13.75
CA ARG A 57 -1.67 -7.51 -14.80
C ARG A 57 -2.09 -8.93 -15.18
N LEU A 58 -2.36 -9.77 -14.19
CA LEU A 58 -2.82 -11.14 -14.43
C LEU A 58 -4.24 -11.19 -15.03
N GLN A 59 -5.13 -10.27 -14.61
CA GLN A 59 -6.46 -10.17 -15.23
C GLN A 59 -6.36 -9.76 -16.70
N MET A 60 -5.49 -8.81 -17.04
CA MET A 60 -5.24 -8.41 -18.44
C MET A 60 -4.72 -9.59 -19.30
N ALA A 61 -4.04 -10.56 -18.68
CA ALA A 61 -3.57 -11.78 -19.32
C ALA A 61 -4.63 -12.92 -19.33
N GLY A 62 -5.88 -12.64 -18.98
CA GLY A 62 -6.99 -13.59 -19.01
C GLY A 62 -7.19 -14.41 -17.74
N ASN A 63 -6.38 -14.21 -16.70
CA ASN A 63 -6.53 -14.90 -15.42
C ASN A 63 -7.63 -14.25 -14.57
N ARG A 64 -8.18 -14.99 -13.61
CA ARG A 64 -9.31 -14.55 -12.78
C ARG A 64 -8.88 -14.29 -11.33
N PRO A 65 -8.81 -13.02 -10.92
CA PRO A 65 -8.50 -12.67 -9.55
C PRO A 65 -9.70 -12.84 -8.62
N ILE A 66 -9.43 -13.29 -7.39
CA ILE A 66 -10.34 -13.25 -6.25
C ILE A 66 -9.72 -12.32 -5.21
N ALA A 67 -10.39 -11.22 -4.90
CA ALA A 67 -10.03 -10.35 -3.79
C ALA A 67 -10.70 -10.90 -2.53
N LEU A 68 -9.93 -11.52 -1.66
CA LEU A 68 -10.41 -12.02 -0.38
C LEU A 68 -10.28 -10.92 0.67
N ILE A 69 -11.41 -10.42 1.17
CA ILE A 69 -11.42 -9.49 2.29
C ILE A 69 -11.46 -10.30 3.59
N GLY A 70 -10.51 -10.02 4.47
CA GLY A 70 -10.33 -10.70 5.75
C GLY A 70 -11.32 -10.23 6.82
N GLY A 71 -12.62 -10.25 6.56
CA GLY A 71 -13.63 -9.88 7.56
C GLY A 71 -13.62 -10.80 8.78
N GLY A 72 -13.38 -12.11 8.59
CA GLY A 72 -13.21 -13.08 9.67
C GLY A 72 -11.82 -13.03 10.29
N THR A 73 -10.76 -13.06 9.48
CA THR A 73 -9.37 -12.99 9.95
C THR A 73 -9.03 -11.64 10.59
N GLY A 74 -9.74 -10.56 10.24
CA GLY A 74 -9.62 -9.25 10.87
C GLY A 74 -9.92 -9.23 12.38
N TYR A 75 -10.72 -10.18 12.88
CA TYR A 75 -10.94 -10.35 14.32
C TYR A 75 -9.71 -10.86 15.06
N ILE A 76 -8.80 -11.53 14.36
CA ILE A 76 -7.63 -12.18 14.94
C ILE A 76 -6.38 -11.31 14.69
N GLY A 77 -6.12 -10.94 13.46
CA GLY A 77 -4.96 -10.19 13.01
C GLY A 77 -3.73 -11.04 12.68
N ASP A 78 -3.21 -10.85 11.47
CA ASP A 78 -2.03 -11.57 10.97
C ASP A 78 -0.76 -11.20 11.76
N PRO A 79 -0.05 -12.16 12.36
CA PRO A 79 1.20 -11.94 13.06
C PRO A 79 2.41 -11.80 12.14
N SER A 80 2.30 -12.19 10.85
CA SER A 80 3.43 -12.25 9.92
C SER A 80 4.14 -10.91 9.74
N GLY A 81 5.46 -10.90 9.85
CA GLY A 81 6.29 -9.70 9.67
C GLY A 81 6.05 -8.59 10.71
N ARG A 82 5.53 -8.93 11.89
CA ARG A 82 5.23 -7.98 12.98
C ARG A 82 5.94 -8.37 14.27
N THR A 83 6.14 -7.35 15.10
CA THR A 83 6.72 -7.51 16.45
C THR A 83 5.65 -7.44 17.54
N ASP A 84 4.50 -6.82 17.28
CA ASP A 84 3.45 -6.55 18.26
C ASP A 84 2.09 -7.06 17.78
N MET A 85 1.23 -7.45 18.71
CA MET A 85 -0.15 -7.89 18.42
C MET A 85 -0.98 -6.73 17.84
N ARG A 86 -1.89 -7.02 16.92
CA ARG A 86 -2.84 -6.04 16.39
C ARG A 86 -3.89 -5.68 17.43
N SER A 87 -4.37 -4.43 17.41
CA SER A 87 -5.57 -4.03 18.14
C SER A 87 -6.81 -4.70 17.55
N MET A 88 -7.70 -5.18 18.42
CA MET A 88 -8.96 -5.77 18.00
C MET A 88 -9.91 -4.68 17.50
N MET A 89 -10.58 -4.93 16.38
CA MET A 89 -11.57 -4.03 15.77
C MET A 89 -12.99 -4.55 16.02
N THR A 90 -13.96 -3.63 15.99
CA THR A 90 -15.38 -4.02 16.09
C THR A 90 -15.89 -4.55 14.74
N PRO A 91 -16.96 -5.38 14.73
CA PRO A 91 -17.58 -5.85 13.49
C PRO A 91 -17.98 -4.72 12.53
N GLU A 92 -18.51 -3.62 13.07
CA GLU A 92 -18.95 -2.47 12.29
C GLU A 92 -17.75 -1.78 11.62
N THR A 93 -16.64 -1.64 12.33
CA THR A 93 -15.39 -1.08 11.76
C THR A 93 -14.85 -1.98 10.65
N ILE A 94 -14.86 -3.31 10.86
CA ILE A 94 -14.42 -4.27 9.85
C ILE A 94 -15.29 -4.16 8.59
N GLN A 95 -16.61 -4.12 8.74
CA GLN A 95 -17.53 -4.00 7.59
C GLN A 95 -17.32 -2.68 6.84
N HIS A 96 -17.21 -1.57 7.56
CA HIS A 96 -16.92 -0.27 6.94
C HIS A 96 -15.64 -0.29 6.11
N ASN A 97 -14.58 -0.86 6.67
CA ASN A 97 -13.29 -0.97 5.99
C ASN A 97 -13.37 -1.89 4.74
N CYS A 98 -14.14 -2.97 4.82
CA CYS A 98 -14.40 -3.85 3.66
C CYS A 98 -15.05 -3.08 2.51
N ASP A 99 -16.06 -2.25 2.80
CA ASP A 99 -16.77 -1.45 1.80
C ASP A 99 -15.85 -0.39 1.17
N CYS A 100 -14.96 0.20 1.96
CA CYS A 100 -13.95 1.13 1.47
C CYS A 100 -12.96 0.45 0.53
N PHE A 101 -12.48 -0.75 0.88
CA PHE A 101 -11.55 -1.52 0.05
C PHE A 101 -12.16 -1.86 -1.31
N LYS A 102 -13.42 -2.29 -1.33
CA LYS A 102 -14.12 -2.62 -2.58
C LYS A 102 -14.09 -1.48 -3.58
N LYS A 103 -14.49 -0.28 -3.16
CA LYS A 103 -14.51 0.92 -4.02
C LYS A 103 -13.13 1.26 -4.57
N GLN A 104 -12.08 1.04 -3.79
CA GLN A 104 -10.72 1.32 -4.23
C GLN A 104 -10.20 0.26 -5.21
N MET A 105 -10.51 -1.02 -4.98
CA MET A 105 -10.10 -2.12 -5.86
C MET A 105 -10.75 -2.05 -7.25
N GLU A 106 -11.98 -1.54 -7.35
CA GLU A 106 -12.70 -1.34 -8.63
C GLU A 106 -11.95 -0.45 -9.62
N ARG A 107 -10.98 0.34 -9.15
CA ARG A 107 -10.11 1.13 -10.02
C ARG A 107 -8.98 0.32 -10.67
N PHE A 108 -8.66 -0.83 -10.12
CA PHE A 108 -7.55 -1.66 -10.59
C PHE A 108 -8.02 -2.87 -11.39
N ILE A 109 -9.08 -3.52 -10.93
CA ILE A 109 -9.58 -4.77 -11.51
C ILE A 109 -11.06 -4.64 -11.84
N GLU A 110 -11.48 -5.35 -12.86
CA GLU A 110 -12.87 -5.42 -13.28
C GLU A 110 -13.57 -6.58 -12.57
N PHE A 111 -14.59 -6.24 -11.78
CA PHE A 111 -15.47 -7.22 -11.14
C PHE A 111 -16.64 -7.62 -12.03
N GLY A 112 -17.11 -8.84 -11.89
CA GLY A 112 -18.29 -9.34 -12.60
C GLY A 112 -18.19 -10.83 -12.95
N GLU A 113 -19.21 -11.34 -13.64
CA GLU A 113 -19.26 -12.72 -14.10
C GLU A 113 -18.10 -13.01 -15.07
N GLY A 114 -17.34 -14.07 -14.80
CA GLY A 114 -16.16 -14.44 -15.58
C GLY A 114 -14.94 -13.52 -15.40
N LYS A 115 -15.05 -12.46 -14.60
CA LYS A 115 -14.01 -11.50 -14.25
C LYS A 115 -13.55 -11.71 -12.80
N ALA A 116 -13.11 -10.65 -12.14
CA ALA A 116 -12.75 -10.72 -10.73
C ALA A 116 -13.97 -10.93 -9.83
N GLN A 117 -13.75 -11.59 -8.70
CA GLN A 117 -14.73 -11.73 -7.63
C GLN A 117 -14.17 -11.14 -6.34
N MET A 118 -15.05 -10.56 -5.53
CA MET A 118 -14.72 -10.17 -4.17
C MET A 118 -15.50 -11.06 -3.21
N VAL A 119 -14.79 -11.63 -2.25
CA VAL A 119 -15.35 -12.51 -1.22
C VAL A 119 -14.88 -12.07 0.15
N ASN A 120 -15.67 -12.39 1.16
CA ASN A 120 -15.35 -12.09 2.55
C ASN A 120 -15.23 -13.40 3.33
N ASN A 121 -14.10 -13.67 3.95
CA ASN A 121 -13.91 -14.91 4.69
C ASN A 121 -14.75 -14.99 5.98
N ALA A 122 -15.37 -13.89 6.42
CA ALA A 122 -16.38 -13.91 7.47
C ALA A 122 -17.54 -14.84 7.13
N ASP A 123 -17.89 -14.97 5.83
CA ASP A 123 -19.04 -15.76 5.36
C ASP A 123 -18.89 -17.26 5.69
N TRP A 124 -17.68 -17.76 5.80
CA TRP A 124 -17.42 -19.17 6.16
C TRP A 124 -16.69 -19.34 7.49
N LEU A 125 -15.81 -18.43 7.90
CA LEU A 125 -15.05 -18.59 9.15
C LEU A 125 -15.90 -18.40 10.40
N LEU A 126 -16.82 -17.41 10.40
CA LEU A 126 -17.63 -17.09 11.60
C LEU A 126 -18.66 -18.17 11.93
N GLY A 127 -19.05 -18.98 10.95
CA GLY A 127 -19.99 -20.09 11.15
C GLY A 127 -19.34 -21.43 11.48
N LEU A 128 -18.01 -21.52 11.54
CA LEU A 128 -17.32 -22.78 11.80
C LEU A 128 -17.51 -23.23 13.24
N ASN A 129 -17.87 -24.51 13.39
CA ASN A 129 -17.83 -25.16 14.69
C ASN A 129 -16.37 -25.44 15.10
N TYR A 130 -15.99 -25.01 16.29
CA TYR A 130 -14.61 -25.12 16.76
C TYR A 130 -14.13 -26.58 16.87
N ILE A 131 -14.97 -27.47 17.35
CA ILE A 131 -14.58 -28.88 17.50
C ILE A 131 -14.44 -29.57 16.15
N ASP A 132 -15.33 -29.26 15.19
CA ASP A 132 -15.25 -29.82 13.85
C ASP A 132 -13.99 -29.28 13.13
N LEU A 133 -13.67 -28.00 13.27
CA LEU A 133 -12.45 -27.40 12.72
C LEU A 133 -11.19 -28.09 13.28
N LEU A 134 -11.12 -28.30 14.60
CA LEU A 134 -9.97 -28.96 15.22
C LEU A 134 -9.83 -30.40 14.74
N ARG A 135 -10.94 -31.12 14.63
CA ARG A 135 -10.96 -32.54 14.23
C ARG A 135 -10.58 -32.69 12.76
N ASP A 136 -11.16 -31.89 11.88
CA ASP A 136 -11.04 -32.08 10.43
C ASP A 136 -9.85 -31.35 9.80
N VAL A 137 -9.52 -30.17 10.30
CA VAL A 137 -8.47 -29.31 9.79
C VAL A 137 -7.26 -29.34 10.72
N GLY A 138 -7.45 -29.16 12.01
CA GLY A 138 -6.37 -29.13 13.00
C GLY A 138 -5.50 -30.40 12.96
N ALA A 139 -6.11 -31.55 12.70
CA ALA A 139 -5.39 -32.83 12.53
C ALA A 139 -4.40 -32.85 11.35
N CYS A 140 -4.53 -31.90 10.40
CA CYS A 140 -3.62 -31.76 9.27
C CYS A 140 -2.38 -30.90 9.60
N PHE A 141 -2.33 -30.28 10.79
CA PHE A 141 -1.25 -29.37 11.18
C PHE A 141 -0.41 -29.96 12.30
N SER A 142 0.90 -29.85 12.19
CA SER A 142 1.84 -30.21 13.25
C SER A 142 2.28 -28.94 13.97
N VAL A 143 2.01 -28.87 15.28
CA VAL A 143 2.45 -27.73 16.11
C VAL A 143 3.96 -27.51 16.02
N ASN A 144 4.76 -28.58 16.00
CA ASN A 144 6.20 -28.49 15.88
C ASN A 144 6.65 -27.86 14.54
N ASN A 145 5.93 -28.13 13.44
CA ASN A 145 6.22 -27.53 12.15
C ASN A 145 5.75 -26.07 12.11
N MET A 146 4.58 -25.78 12.68
CA MET A 146 4.08 -24.42 12.77
C MET A 146 5.01 -23.52 13.58
N LEU A 147 5.51 -23.96 14.72
CA LEU A 147 6.44 -23.19 15.56
C LEU A 147 7.78 -22.88 14.87
N ARG A 148 8.16 -23.65 13.85
CA ARG A 148 9.35 -23.39 13.02
C ARG A 148 9.07 -22.46 11.84
N ALA A 149 7.81 -22.11 11.62
CA ALA A 149 7.43 -21.27 10.50
C ALA A 149 7.93 -19.83 10.69
N LYS A 150 8.54 -19.27 9.64
CA LYS A 150 9.13 -17.93 9.65
C LYS A 150 8.13 -16.83 10.04
N CYS A 151 6.85 -17.03 9.75
CA CYS A 151 5.81 -16.06 10.11
C CYS A 151 5.65 -15.85 11.62
N TYR A 152 6.06 -16.82 12.46
CA TYR A 152 6.00 -16.72 13.92
C TYR A 152 7.31 -16.29 14.59
N GLU A 153 8.45 -16.35 13.88
CA GLU A 153 9.78 -16.15 14.43
C GLU A 153 9.89 -14.87 15.29
N GLN A 154 9.50 -13.73 14.73
CA GLN A 154 9.57 -12.44 15.42
C GLN A 154 8.59 -12.31 16.59
N ARG A 155 7.46 -13.00 16.53
CA ARG A 155 6.46 -12.98 17.60
C ARG A 155 6.83 -13.89 18.76
N MET A 156 7.53 -14.99 18.51
CA MET A 156 7.97 -15.91 19.57
C MET A 156 8.90 -15.25 20.57
N GLU A 157 9.75 -14.32 20.15
CA GLU A 157 10.64 -13.57 21.03
C GLU A 157 9.89 -12.69 22.04
N LYS A 158 8.70 -12.17 21.67
CA LYS A 158 7.86 -11.29 22.51
C LYS A 158 6.64 -11.97 23.10
N GLY A 159 6.45 -13.25 22.83
CA GLY A 159 5.31 -14.04 23.26
C GLY A 159 4.20 -14.08 22.19
N LEU A 160 4.13 -15.20 21.47
CA LEU A 160 3.08 -15.52 20.51
C LEU A 160 1.83 -15.96 21.26
N SER A 161 0.69 -15.29 21.07
CA SER A 161 -0.57 -15.71 21.66
C SER A 161 -1.17 -16.90 20.90
N PHE A 162 -1.99 -17.72 21.60
CA PHE A 162 -2.73 -18.81 20.95
C PHE A 162 -3.66 -18.30 19.85
N LEU A 163 -4.23 -17.11 20.03
CA LEU A 163 -5.04 -16.44 19.03
C LEU A 163 -4.26 -16.25 17.71
N GLU A 164 -3.09 -15.59 17.78
CA GLU A 164 -2.22 -15.34 16.61
C GLU A 164 -1.70 -16.65 15.99
N PHE A 165 -1.42 -17.66 16.82
CA PHE A 165 -0.94 -18.96 16.37
C PHE A 165 -1.94 -19.67 15.45
N ASN A 166 -3.24 -19.45 15.65
CA ASN A 166 -4.29 -20.05 14.82
C ASN A 166 -4.48 -19.33 13.47
N TYR A 167 -3.86 -18.16 13.24
CA TYR A 167 -4.04 -17.42 11.99
C TYR A 167 -3.64 -18.24 10.76
N MET A 168 -2.51 -18.97 10.81
CA MET A 168 -2.08 -19.85 9.72
C MET A 168 -3.16 -20.91 9.36
N ILE A 169 -3.83 -21.46 10.35
CA ILE A 169 -4.89 -22.47 10.13
C ILE A 169 -6.07 -21.83 9.41
N MET A 170 -6.48 -20.63 9.81
CA MET A 170 -7.60 -19.91 9.18
C MET A 170 -7.28 -19.52 7.74
N GLN A 171 -6.08 -18.98 7.47
CA GLN A 171 -5.67 -18.64 6.10
C GLN A 171 -5.54 -19.91 5.23
N SER A 172 -5.09 -21.02 5.80
CA SER A 172 -5.05 -22.32 5.10
C SER A 172 -6.45 -22.82 4.77
N TYR A 173 -7.40 -22.61 5.70
CA TYR A 173 -8.81 -22.97 5.49
C TYR A 173 -9.44 -22.07 4.40
N ASP A 174 -9.11 -20.78 4.34
CA ASP A 174 -9.54 -19.89 3.27
C ASP A 174 -9.17 -20.45 1.90
N PHE A 175 -7.90 -20.87 1.72
CA PHE A 175 -7.46 -21.43 0.44
C PHE A 175 -8.20 -22.75 0.13
N TYR A 176 -8.35 -23.63 1.12
CA TYR A 176 -9.08 -24.88 0.98
C TYR A 176 -10.56 -24.64 0.59
N TYR A 177 -11.22 -23.67 1.21
CA TYR A 177 -12.59 -23.27 0.90
C TYR A 177 -12.71 -22.70 -0.52
N LEU A 178 -11.84 -21.76 -0.89
CA LEU A 178 -11.83 -21.15 -2.21
C LEU A 178 -11.51 -22.15 -3.32
N PHE A 179 -10.63 -23.11 -3.04
CA PHE A 179 -10.33 -24.19 -3.99
C PHE A 179 -11.58 -25.02 -4.32
N GLN A 180 -12.38 -25.36 -3.33
CA GLN A 180 -13.59 -26.20 -3.50
C GLN A 180 -14.76 -25.43 -4.11
N HIS A 181 -14.96 -24.18 -3.69
CA HIS A 181 -16.19 -23.43 -4.02
C HIS A 181 -16.02 -22.42 -5.14
N TYR A 182 -14.81 -21.97 -5.42
CA TYR A 182 -14.53 -20.93 -6.42
C TYR A 182 -13.56 -21.39 -7.53
N GLY A 183 -13.13 -22.64 -7.50
CA GLY A 183 -12.13 -23.15 -8.45
C GLY A 183 -10.76 -22.47 -8.34
N CYS A 184 -10.47 -21.87 -7.18
CA CYS A 184 -9.22 -21.17 -6.90
C CYS A 184 -8.05 -22.16 -6.81
N ASN A 185 -7.13 -22.09 -7.75
CA ASN A 185 -5.98 -23.01 -7.86
C ASN A 185 -4.66 -22.41 -7.41
N MET A 186 -4.62 -21.09 -7.14
CA MET A 186 -3.42 -20.38 -6.71
C MET A 186 -3.70 -19.36 -5.60
N GLN A 187 -2.70 -19.21 -4.73
CA GLN A 187 -2.64 -18.09 -3.77
C GLN A 187 -1.41 -17.24 -4.07
N PHE A 188 -1.60 -15.91 -4.06
CA PHE A 188 -0.51 -14.95 -4.16
C PHE A 188 -0.51 -14.05 -2.93
N GLY A 189 0.68 -13.60 -2.52
CA GLY A 189 0.84 -12.72 -1.38
C GLY A 189 2.26 -12.19 -1.28
N GLY A 190 2.52 -11.31 -0.32
CA GLY A 190 3.87 -10.85 0.00
C GLY A 190 4.77 -12.00 0.46
N ASP A 191 6.09 -11.84 0.36
CA ASP A 191 7.04 -12.89 0.73
C ASP A 191 6.99 -13.25 2.23
N ASP A 192 6.49 -12.37 3.05
CA ASP A 192 6.20 -12.61 4.47
C ASP A 192 5.04 -13.59 4.71
N GLN A 193 4.21 -13.87 3.69
CA GLN A 193 3.07 -14.79 3.73
C GLN A 193 3.42 -16.24 3.35
N TRP A 194 4.64 -16.52 2.94
CA TRP A 194 5.03 -17.81 2.37
C TRP A 194 4.62 -19.02 3.24
N SER A 195 4.90 -18.97 4.53
CA SER A 195 4.56 -20.06 5.46
C SER A 195 3.05 -20.31 5.56
N ASN A 196 2.23 -19.23 5.62
CA ASN A 196 0.78 -19.33 5.66
C ASN A 196 0.23 -19.95 4.36
N MET A 197 0.81 -19.53 3.22
CA MET A 197 0.40 -20.03 1.88
C MET A 197 0.69 -21.51 1.72
N LEU A 198 1.86 -21.97 2.19
CA LEU A 198 2.21 -23.41 2.18
C LEU A 198 1.29 -24.24 3.07
N GLY A 199 0.81 -23.69 4.17
CA GLY A 199 -0.21 -24.33 5.00
C GLY A 199 -1.49 -24.66 4.20
N GLY A 200 -1.91 -23.74 3.34
CA GLY A 200 -3.07 -23.94 2.47
C GLY A 200 -2.85 -24.99 1.37
N THR A 201 -1.71 -24.94 0.68
CA THR A 201 -1.38 -25.95 -0.34
C THR A 201 -1.30 -27.37 0.26
N GLU A 202 -0.70 -27.48 1.45
CA GLU A 202 -0.59 -28.76 2.16
C GLU A 202 -1.95 -29.26 2.66
N LEU A 203 -2.82 -28.39 3.14
CA LEU A 203 -4.18 -28.75 3.56
C LEU A 203 -4.98 -29.31 2.38
N ILE A 204 -4.94 -28.66 1.23
CA ILE A 204 -5.60 -29.10 -0.01
C ILE A 204 -5.07 -30.48 -0.43
N ARG A 205 -3.77 -30.66 -0.41
CA ARG A 205 -3.12 -31.93 -0.75
C ARG A 205 -3.58 -33.07 0.19
N ARG A 206 -3.60 -32.82 1.50
CA ARG A 206 -3.99 -33.83 2.50
C ARG A 206 -5.47 -34.18 2.46
N LYS A 207 -6.32 -33.17 2.30
CA LYS A 207 -7.77 -33.38 2.35
C LYS A 207 -8.38 -33.84 1.04
N LEU A 208 -7.85 -33.36 -0.10
CA LEU A 208 -8.44 -33.57 -1.43
C LEU A 208 -7.55 -34.44 -2.37
N GLY A 209 -6.29 -34.69 -1.99
CA GLY A 209 -5.34 -35.37 -2.89
C GLY A 209 -5.07 -34.58 -4.18
N LYS A 210 -5.20 -33.27 -4.15
CA LYS A 210 -5.02 -32.37 -5.30
C LYS A 210 -3.92 -31.37 -5.03
N ASP A 211 -3.33 -30.84 -6.11
CA ASP A 211 -2.32 -29.81 -6.03
C ASP A 211 -2.94 -28.43 -6.20
N ALA A 212 -2.51 -27.52 -5.34
CA ALA A 212 -2.73 -26.10 -5.44
C ALA A 212 -1.38 -25.38 -5.32
N HIS A 213 -1.27 -24.17 -5.84
CA HIS A 213 0.02 -23.50 -5.99
C HIS A 213 0.05 -22.18 -5.25
N ALA A 214 1.26 -21.78 -4.86
CA ALA A 214 1.51 -20.50 -4.19
C ALA A 214 2.68 -19.78 -4.86
N MET A 215 2.55 -18.45 -4.96
CA MET A 215 3.60 -17.56 -5.46
C MET A 215 3.68 -16.33 -4.57
N THR A 216 4.88 -15.98 -4.12
CA THR A 216 5.10 -14.75 -3.39
C THR A 216 5.59 -13.63 -4.29
N ILE A 217 5.18 -12.41 -3.93
CA ILE A 217 5.57 -11.18 -4.58
C ILE A 217 6.72 -10.57 -3.80
N THR A 218 7.74 -10.10 -4.53
CA THR A 218 8.85 -9.36 -3.95
C THR A 218 8.34 -8.15 -3.17
N LEU A 219 8.84 -7.95 -1.96
CA LEU A 219 8.50 -6.80 -1.15
C LEU A 219 9.05 -5.51 -1.78
N LEU A 220 8.23 -4.45 -1.78
CA LEU A 220 8.66 -3.14 -2.26
C LEU A 220 9.52 -2.46 -1.18
N LEU A 221 10.82 -2.62 -1.30
CA LEU A 221 11.82 -2.03 -0.41
C LEU A 221 12.58 -0.92 -1.15
N ASN A 222 12.95 0.12 -0.42
CA ASN A 222 13.89 1.12 -0.95
C ASN A 222 15.34 0.58 -0.91
N SER A 223 16.29 1.35 -1.44
CA SER A 223 17.72 1.02 -1.45
C SER A 223 18.35 0.82 -0.07
N GLU A 224 17.72 1.33 0.99
CA GLU A 224 18.11 1.11 2.39
C GLU A 224 17.48 -0.16 3.01
N GLY A 225 16.73 -0.94 2.25
CA GLY A 225 16.02 -2.14 2.71
C GLY A 225 14.76 -1.87 3.53
N LYS A 226 14.25 -0.64 3.55
CA LYS A 226 13.02 -0.27 4.27
C LYS A 226 11.79 -0.43 3.37
N LYS A 227 10.69 -0.95 3.94
CA LYS A 227 9.40 -1.04 3.22
C LYS A 227 8.95 0.36 2.77
N MET A 228 8.65 0.50 1.47
CA MET A 228 8.12 1.73 0.89
C MET A 228 6.63 1.92 1.25
N GLY A 229 6.12 3.13 1.02
CA GLY A 229 4.72 3.48 1.27
C GLY A 229 4.45 4.11 2.62
N ARG A 230 5.50 4.58 3.30
CA ARG A 230 5.39 5.36 4.54
C ARG A 230 6.24 6.62 4.46
N THR A 231 5.73 7.68 5.06
CA THR A 231 6.44 8.95 5.27
C THR A 231 6.50 9.24 6.78
N ALA A 232 7.10 10.34 7.17
CA ALA A 232 7.04 10.83 8.56
C ALA A 232 5.61 11.09 9.04
N LYS A 233 4.67 11.31 8.11
CA LYS A 233 3.23 11.51 8.37
C LYS A 233 2.45 10.19 8.48
N GLY A 234 3.05 9.04 8.27
CA GLY A 234 2.41 7.73 8.28
C GLY A 234 2.33 7.07 6.90
N ALA A 235 1.32 6.22 6.70
CA ALA A 235 1.13 5.53 5.44
C ALA A 235 0.74 6.49 4.31
N VAL A 236 1.16 6.16 3.08
CA VAL A 236 0.70 6.81 1.85
C VAL A 236 -0.53 6.06 1.37
N TRP A 237 -1.70 6.69 1.51
CA TRP A 237 -3.00 6.10 1.28
C TRP A 237 -3.43 6.21 -0.19
N LEU A 238 -4.27 5.29 -0.64
CA LEU A 238 -4.91 5.35 -1.97
C LEU A 238 -6.20 6.19 -1.95
N ASP A 239 -6.76 6.47 -0.76
CA ASP A 239 -7.88 7.38 -0.61
C ASP A 239 -7.42 8.84 -0.79
N PRO A 240 -7.97 9.60 -1.74
CA PRO A 240 -7.61 11.00 -1.99
C PRO A 240 -7.90 11.93 -0.81
N ASN A 241 -8.81 11.55 0.11
CA ASN A 241 -9.11 12.32 1.31
C ASN A 241 -8.06 12.13 2.41
N LYS A 242 -7.26 11.08 2.36
CA LYS A 242 -6.18 10.78 3.33
C LYS A 242 -4.80 11.17 2.82
N THR A 243 -4.54 10.94 1.55
CA THR A 243 -3.35 11.38 0.81
C THR A 243 -3.85 11.97 -0.49
N SER A 244 -3.76 13.28 -0.65
CA SER A 244 -4.23 13.94 -1.86
C SER A 244 -3.48 13.44 -3.11
N PRO A 245 -4.07 13.53 -4.31
CA PRO A 245 -3.39 13.16 -5.55
C PRO A 245 -2.05 13.88 -5.73
N TYR A 246 -1.95 15.14 -5.29
CA TYR A 246 -0.70 15.89 -5.29
C TYR A 246 0.34 15.31 -4.33
N GLU A 247 -0.03 15.00 -3.07
CA GLU A 247 0.88 14.36 -2.12
C GLU A 247 1.31 12.97 -2.58
N PHE A 248 0.40 12.21 -3.18
CA PHE A 248 0.69 10.90 -3.79
C PHE A 248 1.69 11.04 -4.95
N TYR A 249 1.48 12.01 -5.85
CA TYR A 249 2.41 12.35 -6.92
C TYR A 249 3.78 12.73 -6.38
N GLN A 250 3.85 13.62 -5.40
CA GLN A 250 5.09 14.07 -4.78
C GLN A 250 5.84 12.94 -4.06
N TYR A 251 5.14 11.99 -3.46
CA TYR A 251 5.77 10.82 -2.86
C TYR A 251 6.61 10.06 -3.90
N TRP A 252 6.05 9.76 -5.05
CA TRP A 252 6.73 9.05 -6.13
C TRP A 252 7.78 9.91 -6.85
N ARG A 253 7.50 11.18 -7.01
CA ARG A 253 8.45 12.15 -7.59
C ARG A 253 9.72 12.30 -6.75
N ASN A 254 9.66 11.98 -5.47
CA ASN A 254 10.73 12.11 -4.48
C ASN A 254 11.43 10.79 -4.11
N VAL A 255 11.16 9.69 -4.81
CA VAL A 255 11.92 8.44 -4.61
C VAL A 255 13.40 8.62 -4.92
N GLY A 256 14.23 7.78 -4.32
CA GLY A 256 15.68 7.81 -4.56
C GLY A 256 16.05 7.50 -6.01
N ASP A 257 17.17 8.04 -6.49
CA ASP A 257 17.68 7.77 -7.84
C ASP A 257 17.92 6.27 -8.07
N GLN A 258 18.33 5.57 -7.03
CA GLN A 258 18.57 4.12 -7.07
C GLN A 258 17.28 3.29 -7.09
N ASP A 259 16.14 3.88 -6.72
CA ASP A 259 14.86 3.17 -6.58
C ASP A 259 13.91 3.39 -7.76
N VAL A 260 14.07 4.47 -8.52
CA VAL A 260 13.09 4.91 -9.52
C VAL A 260 12.87 3.88 -10.63
N LEU A 261 13.91 3.30 -11.18
CA LEU A 261 13.80 2.33 -12.28
C LEU A 261 13.20 1.00 -11.80
N LYS A 262 13.56 0.59 -10.58
CA LYS A 262 12.92 -0.56 -9.93
C LYS A 262 11.41 -0.33 -9.75
N CYS A 263 11.02 0.83 -9.24
CA CYS A 263 9.60 1.19 -9.09
C CYS A 263 8.86 1.24 -10.43
N LEU A 264 9.49 1.77 -11.48
CA LEU A 264 8.92 1.76 -12.84
C LEU A 264 8.65 0.35 -13.33
N ARG A 265 9.61 -0.58 -13.17
CA ARG A 265 9.43 -1.98 -13.59
C ARG A 265 8.33 -2.68 -12.80
N MET A 266 8.34 -2.55 -11.49
CA MET A 266 7.44 -3.29 -10.60
C MET A 266 6.00 -2.77 -10.62
N LEU A 267 5.80 -1.46 -10.71
CA LEU A 267 4.52 -0.82 -10.41
C LEU A 267 3.81 -0.25 -11.64
N THR A 268 4.52 0.10 -12.71
CA THR A 268 3.90 0.69 -13.90
C THR A 268 3.55 -0.35 -14.95
N PHE A 269 2.68 0.03 -15.89
CA PHE A 269 2.29 -0.78 -17.05
C PHE A 269 3.01 -0.33 -18.32
N LEU A 270 4.08 0.46 -18.19
CA LEU A 270 4.92 0.85 -19.31
C LEU A 270 5.63 -0.38 -19.91
N PRO A 271 5.86 -0.39 -21.24
CA PRO A 271 6.64 -1.44 -21.88
C PRO A 271 8.04 -1.55 -21.25
N LEU A 272 8.53 -2.77 -21.05
CA LEU A 272 9.87 -3.00 -20.46
C LEU A 272 10.96 -2.38 -21.31
N GLU A 273 10.85 -2.42 -22.63
CA GLU A 273 11.80 -1.83 -23.56
C GLU A 273 11.97 -0.31 -23.32
N GLN A 274 10.89 0.38 -23.01
CA GLN A 274 10.93 1.80 -22.66
C GLN A 274 11.68 2.03 -21.34
N ILE A 275 11.48 1.15 -20.35
CA ILE A 275 12.17 1.27 -19.05
C ILE A 275 13.65 0.87 -19.19
N ASP A 276 13.96 -0.13 -20.00
CA ASP A 276 15.34 -0.58 -20.26
C ASP A 276 16.17 0.53 -20.96
N GLU A 277 15.55 1.35 -21.80
CA GLU A 277 16.22 2.55 -22.32
C GLU A 277 16.56 3.57 -21.22
N MET A 278 15.76 3.65 -20.17
CA MET A 278 16.02 4.52 -19.03
C MET A 278 17.17 4.02 -18.13
N ASP A 279 17.60 2.75 -18.24
CA ASP A 279 18.78 2.24 -17.52
C ASP A 279 20.07 3.00 -17.87
N LYS A 280 20.09 3.64 -19.02
CA LYS A 280 21.21 4.46 -19.50
C LYS A 280 21.16 5.90 -18.96
N TRP A 281 20.09 6.28 -18.26
CA TRP A 281 19.86 7.65 -17.79
C TRP A 281 20.62 7.92 -16.50
N GLU A 282 21.26 9.08 -16.47
CA GLU A 282 22.05 9.55 -15.33
C GLU A 282 21.69 11.01 -14.96
N GLY A 283 22.01 11.40 -13.74
CA GLY A 283 21.89 12.77 -13.27
C GLY A 283 20.48 13.35 -13.45
N SER A 284 20.35 14.43 -14.21
CA SER A 284 19.07 15.11 -14.42
C SER A 284 18.03 14.28 -15.18
N GLN A 285 18.43 13.30 -15.99
CA GLN A 285 17.52 12.41 -16.70
C GLN A 285 16.71 11.53 -15.72
N LEU A 286 17.27 11.14 -14.58
CA LEU A 286 16.54 10.43 -13.54
C LEU A 286 15.39 11.25 -12.96
N ASN A 287 15.45 12.57 -13.00
CA ASN A 287 14.31 13.41 -12.62
C ASN A 287 13.14 13.23 -13.60
N THR A 288 13.42 13.07 -14.89
CA THR A 288 12.39 12.74 -15.89
C THR A 288 11.79 11.36 -15.62
N ALA A 289 12.61 10.35 -15.29
CA ALA A 289 12.11 9.03 -14.89
C ALA A 289 11.20 9.10 -13.66
N LYS A 290 11.53 9.91 -12.67
CA LYS A 290 10.68 10.14 -11.49
C LYS A 290 9.37 10.85 -11.82
N GLU A 291 9.38 11.76 -12.78
CA GLU A 291 8.15 12.41 -13.27
C GLU A 291 7.24 11.40 -13.97
N ILE A 292 7.80 10.55 -14.81
CA ILE A 292 7.07 9.47 -15.48
C ILE A 292 6.48 8.52 -14.43
N LEU A 293 7.27 8.08 -13.46
CA LEU A 293 6.81 7.21 -12.38
C LEU A 293 5.63 7.83 -11.61
N ALA A 294 5.81 9.08 -11.17
CA ALA A 294 4.79 9.79 -10.40
C ALA A 294 3.50 9.99 -11.20
N PHE A 295 3.62 10.34 -12.49
CA PHE A 295 2.47 10.51 -13.37
C PHE A 295 1.73 9.19 -13.57
N GLU A 296 2.42 8.13 -13.97
CA GLU A 296 1.80 6.83 -14.25
C GLU A 296 1.11 6.23 -13.01
N LEU A 297 1.72 6.32 -11.84
CA LEU A 297 1.11 5.80 -10.62
C LEU A 297 -0.05 6.67 -10.12
N THR A 298 0.04 7.98 -10.24
CA THR A 298 -1.07 8.87 -9.89
C THR A 298 -2.25 8.69 -10.85
N LYS A 299 -1.96 8.54 -12.14
CA LYS A 299 -2.98 8.21 -13.16
C LYS A 299 -3.70 6.89 -12.84
N LEU A 300 -2.95 5.86 -12.44
CA LEU A 300 -3.51 4.55 -12.12
C LEU A 300 -4.44 4.60 -10.91
N VAL A 301 -4.09 5.37 -9.87
CA VAL A 301 -4.84 5.44 -8.61
C VAL A 301 -5.96 6.49 -8.65
N HIS A 302 -5.69 7.66 -9.19
CA HIS A 302 -6.57 8.83 -9.09
C HIS A 302 -7.17 9.29 -10.42
N GLY A 303 -6.72 8.69 -11.54
CA GLY A 303 -7.14 9.05 -12.87
C GLY A 303 -6.24 10.09 -13.54
N GLU A 304 -6.38 10.20 -14.86
CA GLU A 304 -5.47 11.00 -15.70
C GLU A 304 -5.59 12.50 -15.43
N GLU A 305 -6.80 13.01 -15.17
CA GLU A 305 -7.01 14.43 -14.87
C GLU A 305 -6.27 14.85 -13.59
N GLU A 306 -6.41 14.07 -12.52
CA GLU A 306 -5.73 14.34 -11.25
C GLU A 306 -4.21 14.20 -11.38
N ALA A 307 -3.73 13.26 -12.20
CA ALA A 307 -2.29 13.12 -12.49
C ALA A 307 -1.75 14.35 -13.23
N LYS A 308 -2.48 14.88 -14.22
CA LYS A 308 -2.10 16.11 -14.94
C LYS A 308 -2.08 17.32 -14.01
N LYS A 309 -3.13 17.52 -13.19
CA LYS A 309 -3.18 18.59 -12.20
C LYS A 309 -2.01 18.53 -11.22
N ALA A 310 -1.72 17.34 -10.69
CA ALA A 310 -0.61 17.15 -9.76
C ALA A 310 0.76 17.43 -10.42
N GLN A 311 0.95 17.01 -11.68
CA GLN A 311 2.16 17.26 -12.43
C GLN A 311 2.35 18.76 -12.74
N GLU A 312 1.29 19.44 -13.17
CA GLU A 312 1.31 20.88 -13.45
C GLU A 312 1.62 21.68 -12.18
N ALA A 313 0.95 21.37 -11.06
CA ALA A 313 1.23 21.98 -9.77
C ALA A 313 2.68 21.76 -9.34
N ALA A 314 3.22 20.56 -9.52
CA ALA A 314 4.62 20.27 -9.21
C ALA A 314 5.59 21.09 -10.10
N LYS A 315 5.32 21.20 -11.39
CA LYS A 315 6.13 22.02 -12.32
C LYS A 315 6.06 23.51 -11.99
N ALA A 316 4.87 24.01 -11.68
CA ALA A 316 4.63 25.39 -11.32
C ALA A 316 5.50 25.86 -10.13
N LEU A 317 5.67 25.00 -9.14
CA LEU A 317 6.51 25.27 -7.97
C LEU A 317 8.01 25.37 -8.28
N PHE A 318 8.46 24.74 -9.38
CA PHE A 318 9.87 24.83 -9.81
C PHE A 318 10.17 26.03 -10.69
N VAL A 319 9.17 26.59 -11.37
CA VAL A 319 9.35 27.68 -12.35
C VAL A 319 9.00 29.07 -11.77
N GLY A 320 8.45 29.13 -10.56
CA GLY A 320 8.23 30.41 -9.85
C GLY A 320 7.04 31.25 -10.34
N GLY A 321 6.01 30.64 -10.97
CA GLY A 321 4.89 31.43 -11.50
C GLY A 321 3.66 30.64 -11.98
N GLY A 322 3.52 29.41 -11.58
CA GLY A 322 2.42 28.57 -12.06
C GLY A 322 1.17 28.53 -11.14
N ASP A 323 0.13 27.91 -11.63
CA ASP A 323 -1.13 27.73 -10.92
C ASP A 323 -0.95 26.91 -9.62
N MET A 324 -1.10 27.59 -8.49
CA MET A 324 -0.92 27.07 -7.12
C MET A 324 -2.21 26.44 -6.56
N SER A 325 -3.25 26.28 -7.36
CA SER A 325 -4.58 25.84 -6.91
C SER A 325 -4.60 24.40 -6.35
N ASN A 326 -3.66 23.56 -6.75
CA ASN A 326 -3.58 22.14 -6.39
C ASN A 326 -2.55 21.82 -5.29
N VAL A 327 -1.97 22.80 -4.65
CA VAL A 327 -1.07 22.62 -3.50
C VAL A 327 -1.91 22.26 -2.27
N PRO A 328 -1.48 21.28 -1.43
CA PRO A 328 -2.16 20.99 -0.18
C PRO A 328 -2.43 22.26 0.61
N THR A 329 -3.71 22.50 0.94
CA THR A 329 -4.16 23.72 1.57
C THR A 329 -4.80 23.40 2.91
N THR A 330 -4.48 24.18 3.94
CA THR A 330 -5.19 24.20 5.23
C THR A 330 -5.89 25.54 5.38
N THR A 331 -7.22 25.49 5.56
CA THR A 331 -8.01 26.65 5.94
C THR A 331 -8.04 26.71 7.45
N LEU A 332 -7.51 27.78 8.03
CA LEU A 332 -7.54 28.05 9.46
C LEU A 332 -8.87 28.74 9.83
N THR A 333 -9.28 28.54 11.08
CA THR A 333 -10.42 29.23 11.68
C THR A 333 -9.94 30.23 12.75
N ALA A 334 -10.83 31.09 13.24
CA ALA A 334 -10.50 32.01 14.32
C ALA A 334 -9.95 31.29 15.56
N ASP A 335 -10.38 30.06 15.84
CA ASP A 335 -9.92 29.25 16.96
C ASP A 335 -8.45 28.82 16.86
N ASN A 336 -7.87 28.90 15.68
CA ASN A 336 -6.43 28.60 15.45
C ASN A 336 -5.54 29.82 15.75
N LEU A 337 -6.14 30.99 15.96
CA LEU A 337 -5.41 32.23 16.19
C LEU A 337 -5.40 32.59 17.70
N THR A 338 -4.29 33.15 18.13
CA THR A 338 -4.17 33.80 19.45
C THR A 338 -3.83 35.27 19.21
N ASP A 339 -4.64 36.15 19.72
CA ASP A 339 -4.54 37.63 19.53
C ASP A 339 -4.46 38.00 18.03
N GLY A 340 -5.36 37.38 17.21
CA GLY A 340 -5.47 37.65 15.77
C GLY A 340 -4.31 37.16 14.92
N SER A 341 -3.44 36.30 15.45
CA SER A 341 -2.29 35.75 14.71
C SER A 341 -1.95 34.31 15.12
N ILE A 342 -1.22 33.60 14.28
CA ILE A 342 -0.72 32.25 14.56
C ILE A 342 0.81 32.25 14.49
N GLY A 343 1.46 31.61 15.46
CA GLY A 343 2.91 31.41 15.44
C GLY A 343 3.32 30.35 14.40
N ILE A 344 4.50 30.50 13.80
CA ILE A 344 5.03 29.54 12.80
C ILE A 344 5.05 28.09 13.32
N LEU A 345 5.39 27.88 14.59
CA LEU A 345 5.44 26.54 15.18
C LEU A 345 4.04 25.92 15.29
N ASP A 346 3.06 26.69 15.71
CA ASP A 346 1.66 26.26 15.81
C ASP A 346 1.08 25.99 14.41
N MET A 347 1.34 26.87 13.48
CA MET A 347 0.92 26.72 12.08
C MET A 347 1.49 25.43 11.47
N MET A 348 2.77 25.16 11.65
CA MET A 348 3.40 23.92 11.12
C MET A 348 2.78 22.64 11.71
N VAL A 349 2.38 22.67 12.98
CA VAL A 349 1.72 21.53 13.62
C VAL A 349 0.28 21.40 13.13
N THR A 350 -0.47 22.49 13.07
CA THR A 350 -1.87 22.51 12.58
C THR A 350 -1.95 22.03 11.12
N CYS A 351 -1.01 22.44 10.28
CA CYS A 351 -0.91 22.00 8.89
C CYS A 351 -0.26 20.63 8.70
N LYS A 352 0.03 19.91 9.78
CA LYS A 352 0.71 18.60 9.77
C LYS A 352 2.06 18.60 9.04
N LEU A 353 2.70 19.76 8.92
CA LEU A 353 4.06 19.89 8.40
C LEU A 353 5.12 19.43 9.41
N ALA A 354 4.80 19.46 10.69
CA ALA A 354 5.61 18.89 11.76
C ALA A 354 4.72 18.13 12.75
N PRO A 355 5.19 17.02 13.32
CA PRO A 355 4.41 16.20 14.26
C PRO A 355 4.29 16.85 15.65
N SER A 356 5.13 17.84 15.97
CA SER A 356 5.15 18.54 17.25
C SER A 356 5.81 19.90 17.14
N LYS A 357 5.54 20.80 18.10
CA LYS A 357 6.21 22.10 18.21
C LYS A 357 7.74 21.97 18.36
N LYS A 358 8.19 20.92 19.03
CA LYS A 358 9.64 20.65 19.18
C LYS A 358 10.31 20.38 17.84
N GLU A 359 9.67 19.58 17.01
CA GLU A 359 10.18 19.29 15.66
C GLU A 359 10.06 20.51 14.74
N ALA A 360 8.95 21.26 14.80
CA ALA A 360 8.78 22.50 14.07
C ALA A 360 9.90 23.51 14.43
N ARG A 361 10.23 23.66 15.71
CA ARG A 361 11.33 24.51 16.19
C ARG A 361 12.66 24.10 15.57
N ARG A 362 12.99 22.81 15.64
CA ARG A 362 14.21 22.26 15.06
C ARG A 362 14.32 22.57 13.56
N LEU A 363 13.22 22.43 12.81
CA LEU A 363 13.17 22.71 11.38
C LEU A 363 13.42 24.18 11.07
N VAL A 364 12.84 25.11 11.86
CA VAL A 364 13.05 26.55 11.71
C VAL A 364 14.50 26.92 12.03
N GLU A 365 15.04 26.46 13.15
CA GLU A 365 16.43 26.73 13.58
C GLU A 365 17.48 26.19 12.58
N GLN A 366 17.20 25.05 11.94
CA GLN A 366 18.03 24.49 10.87
C GLN A 366 17.84 25.18 9.51
N GLY A 367 16.98 26.22 9.45
CA GLY A 367 16.68 26.95 8.23
C GLY A 367 15.95 26.12 7.16
N GLY A 368 15.23 25.08 7.57
CA GLY A 368 14.44 24.21 6.71
C GLY A 368 13.03 24.71 6.44
N VAL A 369 12.67 25.93 6.84
CA VAL A 369 11.32 26.51 6.66
C VAL A 369 11.41 27.85 5.93
N SER A 370 10.57 28.05 4.93
CA SER A 370 10.37 29.34 4.26
C SER A 370 8.88 29.63 4.13
N VAL A 371 8.51 30.88 4.17
CA VAL A 371 7.14 31.36 3.91
C VAL A 371 7.19 32.39 2.80
N ASN A 372 6.39 32.20 1.75
CA ASN A 372 6.40 33.01 0.53
C ASN A 372 7.84 33.21 -0.02
N ASP A 373 8.61 32.09 -0.06
CA ASP A 373 10.02 32.03 -0.47
C ASP A 373 11.03 32.73 0.45
N GLU A 374 10.59 33.43 1.48
CA GLU A 374 11.46 34.04 2.48
C GLU A 374 11.77 33.01 3.60
N LYS A 375 13.05 32.88 3.91
CA LYS A 375 13.51 31.95 4.96
C LYS A 375 13.08 32.43 6.34
N VAL A 376 12.40 31.56 7.08
CA VAL A 376 12.01 31.83 8.47
C VAL A 376 13.15 31.40 9.38
N SER A 377 13.77 32.34 10.10
CA SER A 377 14.89 32.11 11.02
C SER A 377 14.48 32.29 12.50
N ASP A 378 13.40 32.99 12.78
CA ASP A 378 12.89 33.21 14.14
C ASP A 378 11.71 32.29 14.43
N VAL A 379 11.86 31.46 15.45
CA VAL A 379 10.82 30.54 15.95
C VAL A 379 9.58 31.24 16.50
N ASN A 380 9.69 32.53 16.81
CA ASN A 380 8.58 33.38 17.31
C ASN A 380 7.84 34.11 16.21
N THR A 381 8.21 33.93 14.95
CA THR A 381 7.53 34.56 13.80
C THR A 381 6.02 34.25 13.86
N ARG A 382 5.20 35.27 13.69
CA ARG A 382 3.72 35.17 13.69
C ARG A 382 3.15 35.71 12.40
N TYR A 383 2.03 35.17 12.00
CA TYR A 383 1.26 35.57 10.81
C TYR A 383 -0.13 35.98 11.21
N THR A 384 -0.54 37.16 10.76
CA THR A 384 -1.85 37.74 11.10
C THR A 384 -2.97 37.18 10.24
N ALA A 385 -4.21 37.32 10.71
CA ALA A 385 -5.38 36.93 9.92
C ALA A 385 -5.42 37.63 8.55
N GLU A 386 -4.96 38.89 8.47
CA GLU A 386 -4.88 39.65 7.23
C GLU A 386 -3.89 38.98 6.21
N GLN A 387 -2.72 38.55 6.69
CA GLN A 387 -1.74 37.84 5.86
C GLN A 387 -2.21 36.45 5.37
N LEU A 388 -3.14 35.86 6.12
CA LEU A 388 -3.73 34.56 5.81
C LEU A 388 -5.00 34.66 4.97
N SER A 389 -5.53 35.87 4.78
CA SER A 389 -6.73 36.10 3.95
C SER A 389 -6.42 36.06 2.45
N GLY A 390 -7.45 35.91 1.64
CA GLY A 390 -7.31 35.83 0.18
C GLY A 390 -6.60 34.53 -0.27
N ASP A 391 -5.50 34.69 -0.99
CA ASP A 391 -4.70 33.53 -1.47
C ASP A 391 -3.87 32.85 -0.38
N GLY A 392 -3.84 33.43 0.84
CA GLY A 392 -3.09 32.92 1.97
C GLY A 392 -1.57 33.03 1.80
N ILE A 393 -0.85 32.22 2.59
CA ILE A 393 0.61 32.15 2.53
C ILE A 393 1.08 30.75 2.11
N MET A 394 2.23 30.69 1.44
CA MET A 394 2.87 29.45 1.03
C MET A 394 3.99 29.08 1.99
N VAL A 395 3.79 28.00 2.74
CA VAL A 395 4.82 27.45 3.64
C VAL A 395 5.60 26.37 2.92
N ARG A 396 6.93 26.47 2.90
CA ARG A 396 7.81 25.44 2.36
C ARG A 396 8.65 24.82 3.46
N LYS A 397 8.61 23.47 3.55
CA LYS A 397 9.46 22.68 4.44
C LYS A 397 10.53 21.96 3.62
N GLY A 398 11.78 22.25 3.92
CA GLY A 398 12.91 21.74 3.13
C GLY A 398 12.88 22.22 1.69
N LYS A 399 13.36 21.37 0.76
CA LYS A 399 13.45 21.72 -0.67
C LYS A 399 12.20 21.33 -1.48
N LYS A 400 11.30 20.52 -0.93
CA LYS A 400 10.34 19.75 -1.72
C LYS A 400 8.90 19.73 -1.22
N VAL A 401 8.62 20.17 0.00
CA VAL A 401 7.27 20.15 0.58
C VAL A 401 6.71 21.55 0.64
N TYR A 402 5.62 21.77 -0.08
CA TYR A 402 4.88 23.01 -0.12
C TYR A 402 3.48 22.81 0.47
N HIS A 403 2.98 23.83 1.16
CA HIS A 403 1.66 23.81 1.77
C HIS A 403 1.09 25.22 1.82
N ARG A 404 -0.13 25.42 1.35
CA ARG A 404 -0.83 26.69 1.46
C ARG A 404 -1.57 26.78 2.77
N VAL A 405 -1.51 27.91 3.42
CA VAL A 405 -2.26 28.22 4.64
C VAL A 405 -3.07 29.48 4.39
N GLN A 406 -4.39 29.38 4.58
CA GLN A 406 -5.33 30.48 4.36
C GLN A 406 -6.39 30.52 5.45
N MET A 407 -7.14 31.61 5.52
CA MET A 407 -8.34 31.76 6.37
C MET A 407 -9.58 31.94 5.53
#